data_40677cdaeccc04c09f54139ba0aebb16
#
_entry.id   40677cdaeccc04c09f54139ba0aebb16
#
_cell.length_a   1.000
_cell.length_b   1.000
_cell.length_c   1.000
_cell.angle_alpha   90.00
_cell.angle_beta   90.00
_cell.angle_gamma   90.00
#
_symmetry.space_group_name_H-M   'P 1'
#
loop_
_entity.id
_entity.type
_entity.pdbx_description
1 polymer ?
#
loop_
_entity_poly.entity_id
_entity_poly.type
_entity_poly.pdbx_seq_one_letter_code
_entity_poly.pdbx_strand_id
1 'polypeptide(L)'
;MKNAKLFGKINVFDFIVLVLVVLLVVASLGVFGLKSIKDAREGRPHKKEITYQISLESIRIESVNSFDTGTAVYSNSSKDKIGVITSVESKNVVKVMETLDGKVVSAPVEDRYNVTLTVRAAAKTEPDGDIWISASDRILEGQNLTFITQKIKCQGTVKNIETKDDFGEMSGSFASFSEYYYAQSN
;
A
#
# COMPACT_ATOMS: atom_id res chain seq x y z
N MET A 1 31.69 -57.53 -30.97
CA MET A 1 30.32 -56.99 -30.72
C MET A 1 29.91 -56.14 -31.92
N LYS A 2 28.87 -56.49 -32.67
CA LYS A 2 28.38 -55.73 -33.82
C LYS A 2 27.70 -54.48 -33.27
N ASN A 3 28.27 -53.30 -33.57
CA ASN A 3 27.65 -52.02 -33.23
C ASN A 3 26.34 -51.87 -34.01
N ALA A 4 25.22 -52.03 -33.33
CA ALA A 4 23.90 -51.79 -33.89
C ALA A 4 23.75 -50.29 -34.21
N LYS A 5 23.60 -49.96 -35.51
CA LYS A 5 23.37 -48.58 -35.98
C LYS A 5 21.86 -48.35 -36.14
N LEU A 6 21.31 -47.45 -35.37
CA LEU A 6 19.99 -46.91 -35.61
C LEU A 6 20.10 -45.76 -36.64
N PHE A 7 19.27 -45.76 -37.67
CA PHE A 7 19.27 -44.77 -38.78
C PHE A 7 20.59 -44.65 -39.58
N GLY A 8 21.43 -45.71 -39.64
CA GLY A 8 22.59 -45.79 -40.53
C GLY A 8 23.79 -44.90 -40.21
N LYS A 9 23.70 -43.92 -39.36
CA LYS A 9 24.73 -42.95 -38.99
C LYS A 9 25.01 -42.82 -37.49
N ILE A 10 24.04 -43.11 -36.63
CA ILE A 10 24.16 -42.90 -35.17
C ILE A 10 24.29 -44.25 -34.48
N ASN A 11 25.27 -44.38 -33.60
CA ASN A 11 25.44 -45.54 -32.76
C ASN A 11 24.32 -45.61 -31.74
N VAL A 12 23.76 -46.79 -31.47
CA VAL A 12 22.67 -46.98 -30.48
C VAL A 12 23.09 -46.40 -29.13
N PHE A 13 24.37 -46.50 -28.80
CA PHE A 13 24.90 -45.93 -27.55
C PHE A 13 24.81 -44.39 -27.53
N ASP A 14 25.19 -43.73 -28.63
CA ASP A 14 25.11 -42.25 -28.77
C ASP A 14 23.68 -41.76 -28.71
N PHE A 15 22.73 -42.53 -29.26
CA PHE A 15 21.30 -42.18 -29.18
C PHE A 15 20.78 -42.25 -27.74
N ILE A 16 21.16 -43.29 -26.97
CA ILE A 16 20.79 -43.42 -25.56
C ILE A 16 21.35 -42.26 -24.74
N VAL A 17 22.62 -41.90 -24.95
CA VAL A 17 23.24 -40.77 -24.26
C VAL A 17 22.54 -39.45 -24.58
N LEU A 18 22.19 -39.24 -25.85
CA LEU A 18 21.49 -38.03 -26.29
C LEU A 18 20.12 -37.92 -25.64
N VAL A 19 19.35 -39.01 -25.60
CA VAL A 19 18.03 -39.05 -24.92
C VAL A 19 18.18 -38.75 -23.42
N LEU A 20 19.21 -39.30 -22.76
CA LEU A 20 19.47 -39.09 -21.35
C LEU A 20 19.83 -37.63 -21.04
N VAL A 21 20.66 -36.99 -21.90
CA VAL A 21 21.00 -35.57 -21.80
C VAL A 21 19.75 -34.68 -21.97
N VAL A 22 18.90 -35.00 -22.97
CA VAL A 22 17.66 -34.25 -23.19
C VAL A 22 16.73 -34.37 -21.97
N LEU A 23 16.58 -35.57 -21.39
CA LEU A 23 15.80 -35.78 -20.18
C LEU A 23 16.35 -35.00 -18.98
N LEU A 24 17.66 -34.94 -18.80
CA LEU A 24 18.28 -34.12 -17.73
C LEU A 24 18.03 -32.63 -17.93
N VAL A 25 18.10 -32.12 -19.16
CA VAL A 25 17.79 -30.71 -19.46
C VAL A 25 16.33 -30.39 -19.19
N VAL A 26 15.42 -31.24 -19.64
CA VAL A 26 13.97 -31.05 -19.40
C VAL A 26 13.63 -31.12 -17.90
N ALA A 27 14.25 -32.07 -17.17
CA ALA A 27 14.07 -32.17 -15.73
C ALA A 27 14.61 -30.95 -14.99
N SER A 28 15.77 -30.42 -15.38
CA SER A 28 16.35 -29.23 -14.77
C SER A 28 15.51 -27.98 -15.04
N LEU A 29 15.04 -27.77 -16.27
CA LEU A 29 14.15 -26.67 -16.64
C LEU A 29 12.80 -26.76 -15.90
N GLY A 30 12.25 -27.96 -15.72
CA GLY A 30 11.02 -28.18 -14.97
C GLY A 30 11.16 -27.79 -13.49
N VAL A 31 12.23 -28.23 -12.85
CA VAL A 31 12.47 -27.92 -11.42
C VAL A 31 12.76 -26.44 -11.19
N PHE A 32 13.59 -25.81 -12.03
CA PHE A 32 13.90 -24.38 -11.93
C PHE A 32 12.68 -23.51 -12.30
N GLY A 33 11.94 -23.88 -13.35
CA GLY A 33 10.74 -23.15 -13.76
C GLY A 33 9.63 -23.19 -12.71
N LEU A 34 9.38 -24.35 -12.10
CA LEU A 34 8.34 -24.50 -11.07
C LEU A 34 8.73 -23.82 -9.75
N LYS A 35 10.00 -23.83 -9.33
CA LYS A 35 10.47 -23.04 -8.18
C LYS A 35 10.31 -21.55 -8.43
N SER A 36 10.75 -21.06 -9.58
CA SER A 36 10.64 -19.63 -9.92
C SER A 36 9.20 -19.13 -9.96
N ILE A 37 8.23 -19.97 -10.38
CA ILE A 37 6.81 -19.64 -10.39
C ILE A 37 6.20 -19.69 -8.98
N LYS A 38 6.62 -20.65 -8.12
CA LYS A 38 6.20 -20.70 -6.73
C LYS A 38 6.72 -19.52 -5.94
N ASP A 39 8.02 -19.24 -6.02
CA ASP A 39 8.63 -18.08 -5.34
C ASP A 39 8.05 -16.75 -5.81
N ALA A 40 7.65 -16.64 -7.10
CA ALA A 40 6.96 -15.47 -7.63
C ALA A 40 5.50 -15.36 -7.17
N ARG A 41 4.85 -16.46 -6.79
CA ARG A 41 3.48 -16.46 -6.23
C ARG A 41 3.48 -16.27 -4.71
N GLU A 42 4.38 -16.94 -4.00
CA GLU A 42 4.49 -16.84 -2.53
C GLU A 42 5.23 -15.59 -2.07
N GLY A 43 6.10 -15.04 -2.92
CA GLY A 43 6.91 -13.85 -2.63
C GLY A 43 6.30 -12.52 -3.04
N ARG A 44 5.07 -12.46 -3.58
CA ARG A 44 4.38 -11.16 -3.70
C ARG A 44 3.78 -10.83 -2.35
N PRO A 45 4.35 -9.87 -1.60
CA PRO A 45 3.73 -9.42 -0.38
C PRO A 45 2.31 -8.99 -0.74
N HIS A 46 1.31 -9.59 -0.07
CA HIS A 46 -0.06 -9.15 -0.22
C HIS A 46 -0.10 -7.69 0.20
N LYS A 47 -0.23 -6.80 -0.78
CA LYS A 47 -0.43 -5.38 -0.50
C LYS A 47 -1.86 -5.24 -0.02
N LYS A 48 -2.01 -4.88 1.23
CA LYS A 48 -3.31 -4.49 1.82
C LYS A 48 -3.59 -3.05 1.48
N GLU A 49 -4.85 -2.71 1.29
CA GLU A 49 -5.27 -1.32 1.20
C GLU A 49 -5.29 -0.72 2.60
N ILE A 50 -4.62 0.40 2.77
CA ILE A 50 -4.64 1.18 4.01
C ILE A 50 -5.19 2.58 3.74
N THR A 51 -5.82 3.14 4.75
CA THR A 51 -6.21 4.54 4.80
C THR A 51 -5.53 5.19 5.99
N TYR A 52 -4.88 6.32 5.79
CA TYR A 52 -4.26 7.08 6.86
C TYR A 52 -4.53 8.57 6.72
N GLN A 53 -4.45 9.29 7.83
CA GLN A 53 -4.67 10.72 7.86
C GLN A 53 -3.35 11.47 8.05
N ILE A 54 -3.20 12.59 7.34
CA ILE A 54 -2.09 13.53 7.52
C ILE A 54 -2.69 14.84 8.04
N SER A 55 -2.31 15.22 9.26
CA SER A 55 -2.70 16.49 9.87
C SER A 55 -1.65 17.56 9.56
N LEU A 56 -2.11 18.65 8.97
CA LEU A 56 -1.32 19.84 8.67
C LEU A 56 -1.83 20.97 9.57
N GLU A 57 -0.95 21.62 10.29
CA GLU A 57 -1.34 22.67 11.25
C GLU A 57 -0.96 24.05 10.72
N SER A 58 -1.86 25.00 10.91
CA SER A 58 -1.64 26.43 10.66
C SER A 58 -1.13 26.76 9.25
N ILE A 59 -1.67 26.12 8.22
CA ILE A 59 -1.32 26.42 6.81
C ILE A 59 -2.18 27.54 6.26
N ARG A 60 -1.70 28.22 5.22
CA ARG A 60 -2.42 29.33 4.57
C ARG A 60 -3.51 28.81 3.63
N ILE A 61 -4.51 29.66 3.36
CA ILE A 61 -5.64 29.30 2.49
C ILE A 61 -5.20 28.92 1.07
N GLU A 62 -4.17 29.55 0.53
CA GLU A 62 -3.65 29.21 -0.81
C GLU A 62 -3.09 27.78 -0.86
N SER A 63 -2.48 27.34 0.24
CA SER A 63 -2.01 25.95 0.38
C SER A 63 -3.17 24.98 0.51
N VAL A 64 -4.24 25.33 1.22
CA VAL A 64 -5.45 24.51 1.33
C VAL A 64 -6.05 24.25 -0.04
N ASN A 65 -6.19 25.29 -0.84
CA ASN A 65 -6.74 25.24 -2.21
C ASN A 65 -5.85 24.45 -3.20
N SER A 66 -4.65 24.07 -2.79
CA SER A 66 -3.75 23.25 -3.60
C SER A 66 -3.95 21.75 -3.41
N PHE A 67 -4.78 21.34 -2.46
CA PHE A 67 -5.11 19.94 -2.21
C PHE A 67 -6.42 19.57 -2.89
N ASP A 68 -6.33 18.73 -3.92
CA ASP A 68 -7.49 18.20 -4.63
C ASP A 68 -7.64 16.70 -4.32
N THR A 69 -8.88 16.23 -4.19
CA THR A 69 -9.17 14.80 -4.13
C THR A 69 -8.75 14.11 -5.43
N GLY A 70 -8.24 12.88 -5.33
CA GLY A 70 -7.68 12.15 -6.46
C GLY A 70 -6.21 12.48 -6.77
N THR A 71 -5.63 13.49 -6.11
CA THR A 71 -4.22 13.86 -6.32
C THR A 71 -3.29 12.80 -5.70
N ALA A 72 -2.28 12.40 -6.47
CA ALA A 72 -1.23 11.50 -5.99
C ALA A 72 -0.27 12.21 -5.03
N VAL A 73 0.07 11.51 -3.96
CA VAL A 73 1.02 11.96 -2.93
C VAL A 73 2.31 11.17 -3.06
N TYR A 74 3.45 11.85 -3.03
CA TYR A 74 4.77 11.27 -3.17
C TYR A 74 5.60 11.57 -1.91
N SER A 75 6.42 10.62 -1.51
CA SER A 75 7.42 10.84 -0.45
C SER A 75 8.47 11.86 -0.90
N ASN A 76 8.87 12.77 -0.01
CA ASN A 76 9.95 13.69 -0.33
C ASN A 76 11.31 12.99 -0.36
N SER A 77 11.48 11.92 0.42
CA SER A 77 12.74 11.16 0.53
C SER A 77 12.95 10.23 -0.65
N SER A 78 12.05 9.28 -0.86
CA SER A 78 12.18 8.26 -1.89
C SER A 78 11.68 8.69 -3.27
N LYS A 79 10.83 9.70 -3.33
CA LYS A 79 10.04 10.10 -4.52
C LYS A 79 9.01 9.06 -4.95
N ASP A 80 8.82 8.01 -4.18
CA ASP A 80 7.82 6.99 -4.44
C ASP A 80 6.42 7.53 -4.16
N LYS A 81 5.45 6.99 -4.88
CA LYS A 81 4.05 7.27 -4.63
C LYS A 81 3.62 6.59 -3.33
N ILE A 82 3.20 7.39 -2.36
CA ILE A 82 2.77 6.94 -1.03
C ILE A 82 1.26 6.90 -0.86
N GLY A 83 0.50 7.34 -1.86
CA GLY A 83 -0.95 7.21 -1.86
C GLY A 83 -1.67 8.19 -2.77
N VAL A 84 -2.99 8.30 -2.56
CA VAL A 84 -3.88 9.21 -3.26
C VAL A 84 -4.81 9.86 -2.22
N ILE A 85 -4.98 11.17 -2.31
CA ILE A 85 -5.89 11.93 -1.44
C ILE A 85 -7.34 11.54 -1.77
N THR A 86 -8.08 11.06 -0.76
CA THR A 86 -9.49 10.70 -0.90
C THR A 86 -10.43 11.74 -0.28
N SER A 87 -9.97 12.46 0.74
CA SER A 87 -10.73 13.53 1.39
C SER A 87 -9.80 14.62 1.88
N VAL A 88 -10.31 15.86 1.88
CA VAL A 88 -9.64 17.05 2.41
C VAL A 88 -10.62 17.75 3.34
N GLU A 89 -10.29 17.84 4.62
CA GLU A 89 -11.05 18.56 5.61
C GLU A 89 -10.22 19.74 6.11
N SER A 90 -10.82 20.93 6.18
CA SER A 90 -10.16 22.13 6.68
C SER A 90 -10.98 22.79 7.79
N LYS A 91 -10.29 23.25 8.83
CA LYS A 91 -10.90 23.99 9.95
C LYS A 91 -10.05 25.21 10.25
N ASN A 92 -10.69 26.34 10.55
CA ASN A 92 -9.97 27.56 10.94
C ASN A 92 -9.16 27.29 12.21
N VAL A 93 -7.98 27.84 12.27
CA VAL A 93 -7.19 27.85 13.49
C VAL A 93 -7.82 28.84 14.46
N VAL A 94 -8.08 28.40 15.67
CA VAL A 94 -8.63 29.24 16.74
C VAL A 94 -7.52 29.49 17.76
N LYS A 95 -7.29 30.75 18.07
CA LYS A 95 -6.35 31.17 19.13
C LYS A 95 -7.14 31.64 20.35
N VAL A 96 -6.75 31.09 21.48
CA VAL A 96 -7.24 31.53 22.79
C VAL A 96 -6.35 32.67 23.26
N MET A 97 -6.96 33.79 23.61
CA MET A 97 -6.26 35.00 24.08
C MET A 97 -6.91 35.50 25.35
N GLU A 98 -6.13 36.00 26.27
CA GLU A 98 -6.60 36.73 27.44
C GLU A 98 -6.69 38.24 27.11
N THR A 99 -7.82 38.82 27.37
CA THR A 99 -8.04 40.27 27.23
C THR A 99 -7.50 41.03 28.43
N LEU A 100 -7.30 42.34 28.27
CA LEU A 100 -6.81 43.22 29.37
C LEU A 100 -7.68 43.15 30.63
N ASP A 101 -8.93 42.74 30.48
CA ASP A 101 -9.91 42.60 31.59
C ASP A 101 -9.82 41.21 32.25
N GLY A 102 -8.85 40.39 31.90
CA GLY A 102 -8.67 39.02 32.41
C GLY A 102 -9.67 37.99 31.86
N LYS A 103 -10.41 38.32 30.81
CA LYS A 103 -11.37 37.41 30.15
C LYS A 103 -10.64 36.59 29.09
N VAL A 104 -10.92 35.28 29.06
CA VAL A 104 -10.43 34.38 28.00
C VAL A 104 -11.42 34.42 26.84
N VAL A 105 -10.93 34.81 25.67
CA VAL A 105 -11.68 34.83 24.41
C VAL A 105 -11.02 33.95 23.36
N SER A 106 -11.83 33.29 22.56
CA SER A 106 -11.36 32.49 21.42
C SER A 106 -11.70 33.24 20.14
N ALA A 107 -10.69 33.45 19.31
CA ALA A 107 -10.87 34.09 18.01
C ALA A 107 -10.23 33.27 16.90
N PRO A 108 -10.84 33.15 15.71
CA PRO A 108 -10.22 32.54 14.57
C PRO A 108 -9.00 33.38 14.13
N VAL A 109 -7.93 32.68 13.75
CA VAL A 109 -6.75 33.30 13.17
C VAL A 109 -7.01 33.47 11.67
N GLU A 110 -6.87 34.70 11.20
CA GLU A 110 -7.07 35.03 9.79
C GLU A 110 -6.08 34.28 8.90
N ASP A 111 -6.57 33.75 7.77
CA ASP A 111 -5.80 32.98 6.76
C ASP A 111 -5.04 31.76 7.28
N ARG A 112 -5.43 31.21 8.43
CA ARG A 112 -4.81 30.03 8.99
C ARG A 112 -5.80 28.90 9.19
N TYR A 113 -5.43 27.72 8.67
CA TYR A 113 -6.27 26.54 8.67
C TYR A 113 -5.49 25.31 9.16
N ASN A 114 -6.16 24.47 9.92
CA ASN A 114 -5.73 23.10 10.17
C ASN A 114 -6.41 22.22 9.13
N VAL A 115 -5.61 21.43 8.42
CA VAL A 115 -6.10 20.54 7.35
C VAL A 115 -5.82 19.10 7.69
N THR A 116 -6.83 18.26 7.52
CA THR A 116 -6.69 16.81 7.60
C THR A 116 -6.89 16.22 6.21
N LEU A 117 -5.84 15.60 5.69
CA LEU A 117 -5.85 14.87 4.43
C LEU A 117 -6.06 13.39 4.73
N THR A 118 -7.10 12.79 4.15
CA THR A 118 -7.26 11.34 4.16
C THR A 118 -6.61 10.77 2.90
N VAL A 119 -5.66 9.87 3.08
CA VAL A 119 -4.85 9.28 1.99
C VAL A 119 -5.08 7.78 1.97
N ARG A 120 -5.39 7.26 0.79
CA ARG A 120 -5.49 5.83 0.51
C ARG A 120 -4.23 5.34 -0.18
N ALA A 121 -3.65 4.25 0.31
CA ALA A 121 -2.43 3.67 -0.21
C ALA A 121 -2.48 2.14 -0.23
N ALA A 122 -1.62 1.53 -1.04
CA ALA A 122 -1.35 0.11 -0.98
C ALA A 122 -0.09 -0.10 -0.14
N ALA A 123 -0.20 -0.84 0.95
CA ALA A 123 0.88 -1.08 1.88
C ALA A 123 1.18 -2.57 2.03
N LYS A 124 2.42 -2.89 2.39
CA LYS A 124 2.86 -4.19 2.86
C LYS A 124 2.89 -4.16 4.38
N THR A 125 2.17 -5.05 5.02
CA THR A 125 2.28 -5.25 6.48
C THR A 125 3.23 -6.42 6.73
N GLU A 126 4.22 -6.21 7.56
CA GLU A 126 5.15 -7.26 7.99
C GLU A 126 4.63 -7.98 9.25
N PRO A 127 5.13 -9.19 9.57
CA PRO A 127 4.65 -9.97 10.71
C PRO A 127 4.88 -9.28 12.07
N ASP A 128 5.82 -8.37 12.16
CA ASP A 128 6.12 -7.52 13.33
C ASP A 128 5.17 -6.31 13.48
N GLY A 129 4.24 -6.16 12.54
CA GLY A 129 3.26 -5.07 12.53
C GLY A 129 3.71 -3.83 11.77
N ASP A 130 4.90 -3.82 11.19
CA ASP A 130 5.40 -2.69 10.41
C ASP A 130 4.64 -2.54 9.10
N ILE A 131 4.24 -1.30 8.81
CA ILE A 131 3.48 -0.93 7.62
C ILE A 131 4.37 -0.15 6.65
N TRP A 132 4.64 -0.74 5.49
CA TRP A 132 5.47 -0.16 4.42
C TRP A 132 4.59 0.27 3.25
N ILE A 133 4.56 1.57 2.96
CA ILE A 133 3.81 2.17 1.84
C ILE A 133 4.62 2.24 0.55
N SER A 134 5.95 2.15 0.65
CA SER A 134 6.87 1.98 -0.48
C SER A 134 7.99 1.02 -0.10
N ALA A 135 8.95 0.79 -0.98
CA ALA A 135 10.11 -0.05 -0.68
C ALA A 135 11.00 0.51 0.45
N SER A 136 10.94 1.82 0.69
CA SER A 136 11.81 2.54 1.64
C SER A 136 11.07 3.43 2.63
N ASP A 137 9.75 3.58 2.48
CA ASP A 137 8.96 4.42 3.37
C ASP A 137 8.04 3.58 4.26
N ARG A 138 8.39 3.52 5.52
CA ARG A 138 7.55 3.01 6.60
C ARG A 138 6.63 4.11 7.08
N ILE A 139 5.40 3.78 7.48
CA ILE A 139 4.45 4.72 8.05
C ILE A 139 4.10 4.33 9.48
N LEU A 140 4.10 5.33 10.37
CA LEU A 140 3.76 5.19 11.78
C LEU A 140 2.84 6.33 12.21
N GLU A 141 1.93 6.05 13.13
CA GLU A 141 1.16 7.10 13.78
C GLU A 141 2.07 8.04 14.59
N GLY A 142 1.79 9.34 14.52
CA GLY A 142 2.63 10.38 15.15
C GLY A 142 3.88 10.76 14.36
N GLN A 143 4.21 10.07 13.28
CA GLN A 143 5.36 10.39 12.44
C GLN A 143 5.15 11.69 11.68
N ASN A 144 6.20 12.52 11.63
CA ASN A 144 6.25 13.66 10.71
C ASN A 144 6.61 13.19 9.31
N LEU A 145 5.68 13.36 8.37
CA LEU A 145 5.83 12.98 6.98
C LEU A 145 5.97 14.22 6.10
N THR A 146 7.09 14.33 5.39
CA THR A 146 7.25 15.34 4.34
C THR A 146 6.86 14.75 3.00
N PHE A 147 5.86 15.31 2.38
CA PHE A 147 5.30 14.80 1.12
C PHE A 147 5.21 15.89 0.05
N ILE A 148 5.09 15.46 -1.19
CA ILE A 148 4.99 16.30 -2.37
C ILE A 148 3.73 15.88 -3.15
N THR A 149 2.96 16.87 -3.57
CA THR A 149 1.93 16.72 -4.60
C THR A 149 2.39 17.41 -5.87
N GLN A 150 1.58 17.39 -6.91
CA GLN A 150 1.90 18.14 -8.15
C GLN A 150 2.05 19.66 -7.94
N LYS A 151 1.36 20.21 -6.94
CA LYS A 151 1.26 21.66 -6.71
C LYS A 151 2.07 22.17 -5.51
N ILE A 152 2.28 21.31 -4.50
CA ILE A 152 2.81 21.77 -3.22
C ILE A 152 3.68 20.70 -2.55
N LYS A 153 4.67 21.16 -1.77
CA LYS A 153 5.45 20.36 -0.82
C LYS A 153 5.06 20.77 0.59
N CYS A 154 4.63 19.83 1.41
CA CYS A 154 4.21 20.05 2.79
C CYS A 154 4.81 19.03 3.74
N GLN A 155 4.76 19.37 5.03
CA GLN A 155 5.07 18.46 6.12
C GLN A 155 3.83 18.39 7.03
N GLY A 156 3.44 17.19 7.40
CA GLY A 156 2.31 16.93 8.30
C GLY A 156 2.59 15.75 9.21
N THR A 157 1.75 15.60 10.23
CA THR A 157 1.81 14.49 11.17
C THR A 157 0.82 13.40 10.75
N VAL A 158 1.29 12.17 10.64
CA VAL A 158 0.45 11.01 10.36
C VAL A 158 -0.43 10.72 11.57
N LYS A 159 -1.71 10.56 11.33
CA LYS A 159 -2.71 10.17 12.33
C LYS A 159 -3.59 9.08 11.76
N ASN A 160 -4.12 8.25 12.64
CA ASN A 160 -5.15 7.26 12.35
C ASN A 160 -4.85 6.41 11.12
N ILE A 161 -4.11 5.31 11.30
CA ILE A 161 -3.83 4.35 10.25
C ILE A 161 -4.84 3.21 10.35
N GLU A 162 -5.69 3.08 9.35
CA GLU A 162 -6.69 2.02 9.23
C GLU A 162 -6.26 1.03 8.13
N THR A 163 -6.16 -0.23 8.49
CA THR A 163 -5.90 -1.32 7.55
C THR A 163 -7.22 -2.01 7.24
N LYS A 164 -7.62 -2.03 5.99
CA LYS A 164 -8.71 -2.91 5.55
C LYS A 164 -8.16 -4.32 5.41
N ASP A 165 -8.52 -5.17 6.36
CA ASP A 165 -8.32 -6.60 6.21
C ASP A 165 -9.41 -7.14 5.28
N ASP A 166 -9.02 -7.69 4.12
CA ASP A 166 -9.95 -8.31 3.17
C ASP A 166 -10.81 -9.45 3.79
N PHE A 167 -10.44 -9.94 4.98
CA PHE A 167 -11.18 -10.95 5.73
C PHE A 167 -12.11 -10.38 6.80
N GLY A 168 -11.96 -9.12 7.22
CA GLY A 168 -12.81 -8.51 8.26
C GLY A 168 -14.23 -8.21 7.78
N GLU A 169 -14.40 -7.89 6.51
CA GLU A 169 -15.73 -7.64 5.93
C GLU A 169 -16.55 -8.91 5.73
N MET A 170 -15.92 -10.10 5.51
CA MET A 170 -16.66 -11.35 5.39
C MET A 170 -17.23 -11.85 6.72
N SER A 171 -16.60 -11.55 7.85
CA SER A 171 -17.11 -11.98 9.16
C SER A 171 -18.31 -11.11 9.62
N GLY A 172 -18.30 -9.81 9.30
CA GLY A 172 -19.45 -8.94 9.55
C GLY A 172 -20.62 -9.15 8.58
N SER A 173 -20.32 -9.47 7.32
CA SER A 173 -21.33 -9.72 6.28
C SER A 173 -22.05 -11.05 6.46
N PHE A 174 -21.39 -12.09 6.99
CA PHE A 174 -22.09 -13.37 7.25
C PHE A 174 -23.12 -13.27 8.36
N ALA A 175 -22.88 -12.43 9.38
CA ALA A 175 -23.88 -12.20 10.41
C ALA A 175 -25.11 -11.44 9.86
N SER A 176 -24.90 -10.45 9.00
CA SER A 176 -25.98 -9.69 8.38
C SER A 176 -26.73 -10.49 7.30
N PHE A 177 -26.05 -11.42 6.59
CA PHE A 177 -26.69 -12.25 5.58
C PHE A 177 -27.58 -13.33 6.20
N SER A 178 -27.21 -13.88 7.35
CA SER A 178 -28.05 -14.84 8.07
C SER A 178 -29.31 -14.19 8.63
N GLU A 179 -29.21 -12.97 9.14
CA GLU A 179 -30.38 -12.21 9.62
C GLU A 179 -31.33 -11.83 8.48
N TYR A 180 -30.80 -11.49 7.29
CA TYR A 180 -31.63 -11.15 6.14
C TYR A 180 -32.41 -12.34 5.58
N TYR A 181 -31.85 -13.56 5.62
CA TYR A 181 -32.52 -14.78 5.18
C TYR A 181 -33.58 -15.26 6.18
N TYR A 182 -33.36 -15.07 7.49
CA TYR A 182 -34.36 -15.44 8.50
C TYR A 182 -35.54 -14.46 8.56
N ALA A 183 -35.35 -13.20 8.15
CA ALA A 183 -36.43 -12.21 8.09
C ALA A 183 -37.37 -12.36 6.89
N GLN A 184 -37.02 -13.12 5.85
CA GLN A 184 -37.87 -13.37 4.68
C GLN A 184 -38.57 -14.73 4.68
N SER A 185 -38.33 -15.56 5.69
CA SER A 185 -38.96 -16.91 5.79
C SER A 185 -40.04 -17.03 6.86
N ASN A 186 -40.53 -15.88 7.40
CA ASN A 186 -41.72 -15.85 8.29
C ASN A 186 -42.82 -14.97 7.68
#